data_f77efc24a91af5d351ac2feef99f5184
#
_entry.id   f77efc24a91af5d351ac2feef99f5184
#
_cell.length_a   1.000
_cell.length_b   1.000
_cell.length_c   1.000
_cell.angle_alpha   90.00
_cell.angle_beta   90.00
_cell.angle_gamma   90.00
#
_symmetry.space_group_name_H-M   'P 1'
#
loop_
_entity.id
_entity.type
_entity.pdbx_description
1 polymer ?
#
loop_
_entity_poly.entity_id
_entity_poly.type
_entity_poly.pdbx_seq_one_letter_code
_entity_poly.pdbx_strand_id
1 'polypeptide(L)'
;LRMSRGLGDGYKRQALDYDALRPLVDMDALKAFRAHSLNPEHPATRGTTVNPDIFFQCREACNQKFAAIPEAVEHYMAEIGKLTGRTHHLFDYYGAPDAERVVILMGSAAETARETVDYLTARGEKVGLINVHLYRPFSAEHFLAAVPASCKRLAVLDRTKEPGAMGEPLYQDVCTVYQERGIPMTIVGGRYGLSSKDTTPGQICLLYTSPSPRDMRRS
;
A
#
# COMPACT_ATOMS: atom_id res chain seq x y z
N LEU A 1 14.83 -0.21 25.85
CA LEU A 1 15.92 -0.72 25.03
C LEU A 1 15.63 -0.39 23.56
N ARG A 2 16.14 0.72 23.07
CA ARG A 2 16.27 0.92 21.63
C ARG A 2 17.45 0.07 21.15
N MET A 3 17.30 -1.21 21.17
CA MET A 3 18.18 -2.07 20.44
C MET A 3 18.07 -1.68 18.98
N SER A 4 19.17 -1.29 18.41
CA SER A 4 19.34 -1.05 16.99
C SER A 4 18.46 -2.03 16.21
N ARG A 5 17.51 -1.51 15.49
CA ARG A 5 16.88 -2.27 14.41
C ARG A 5 18.02 -2.52 13.44
N GLY A 6 18.63 -3.63 13.62
CA GLY A 6 19.96 -4.07 13.37
C GLY A 6 20.63 -3.56 12.09
N LEU A 7 21.93 -3.73 12.04
CA LEU A 7 22.75 -3.58 10.84
C LEU A 7 22.07 -4.15 9.58
N GLY A 8 21.18 -5.15 9.71
CA GLY A 8 20.37 -5.69 8.64
C GLY A 8 19.34 -4.70 8.03
N ASP A 9 18.81 -3.75 8.78
CA ASP A 9 17.95 -2.69 8.24
C ASP A 9 18.76 -1.59 7.54
N GLY A 10 20.01 -1.41 7.89
CA GLY A 10 20.89 -0.40 7.30
C GLY A 10 21.13 -0.63 5.82
N TYR A 11 21.41 -1.85 5.39
CA TYR A 11 21.62 -2.13 3.97
C TYR A 11 20.30 -2.23 3.17
N LYS A 12 19.19 -2.56 3.82
CA LYS A 12 17.84 -2.53 3.20
C LYS A 12 17.36 -1.12 2.93
N ARG A 13 17.88 -0.14 3.66
CA ARG A 13 17.52 1.29 3.57
C ARG A 13 18.66 2.13 3.02
N GLN A 14 19.51 1.57 2.16
CA GLN A 14 20.54 2.37 1.51
C GLN A 14 19.92 3.57 0.82
N ALA A 15 20.28 4.75 1.27
CA ALA A 15 20.01 5.97 0.54
C ALA A 15 20.85 5.98 -0.73
N LEU A 16 20.20 6.20 -1.86
CA LEU A 16 20.91 6.47 -3.11
C LEU A 16 21.60 7.82 -3.00
N ASP A 17 22.79 7.95 -3.56
CA ASP A 17 23.46 9.24 -3.64
C ASP A 17 22.77 10.18 -4.66
N TYR A 18 23.07 11.46 -4.56
CA TYR A 18 22.44 12.46 -5.43
C TYR A 18 22.80 12.29 -6.91
N ASP A 19 23.96 11.74 -7.22
CA ASP A 19 24.39 11.55 -8.61
C ASP A 19 23.60 10.41 -9.27
N ALA A 20 23.24 9.37 -8.51
CA ALA A 20 22.34 8.31 -8.97
C ALA A 20 20.89 8.78 -9.11
N LEU A 21 20.43 9.71 -8.27
CA LEU A 21 19.06 10.22 -8.31
C LEU A 21 18.84 11.33 -9.34
N ARG A 22 19.89 12.11 -9.66
CA ARG A 22 19.77 13.26 -10.55
C ARG A 22 19.19 12.95 -11.93
N PRO A 23 19.54 11.84 -12.60
CA PRO A 23 18.93 11.48 -13.89
C PRO A 23 17.43 11.16 -13.82
N LEU A 24 16.91 10.81 -12.63
CA LEU A 24 15.49 10.51 -12.43
C LEU A 24 14.64 11.76 -12.21
N VAL A 25 15.28 12.92 -11.96
CA VAL A 25 14.56 14.18 -11.68
C VAL A 25 14.24 14.89 -12.98
N ASP A 26 12.96 15.14 -13.24
CA ASP A 26 12.52 16.06 -14.29
C ASP A 26 12.84 17.50 -13.87
N MET A 27 13.99 18.00 -14.35
CA MET A 27 14.49 19.32 -14.00
C MET A 27 13.62 20.44 -14.59
N ASP A 28 12.91 20.20 -15.69
CA ASP A 28 12.05 21.21 -16.30
C ASP A 28 10.72 21.32 -15.55
N ALA A 29 10.14 20.20 -15.12
CA ALA A 29 9.02 20.20 -14.20
C ALA A 29 9.36 20.88 -12.86
N LEU A 30 10.58 20.64 -12.34
CA LEU A 30 11.05 21.31 -11.12
C LEU A 30 11.21 22.82 -11.30
N LYS A 31 11.76 23.29 -12.43
CA LYS A 31 11.84 24.71 -12.75
C LYS A 31 10.47 25.34 -12.89
N ALA A 32 9.55 24.68 -13.61
CA ALA A 32 8.16 25.12 -13.75
C ALA A 32 7.47 25.25 -12.39
N PHE A 33 7.65 24.26 -11.50
CA PHE A 33 7.12 24.33 -10.14
C PHE A 33 7.70 25.49 -9.34
N ARG A 34 9.02 25.72 -9.41
CA ARG A 34 9.69 26.83 -8.73
C ARG A 34 9.30 28.20 -9.26
N ALA A 35 8.97 28.30 -10.57
CA ALA A 35 8.47 29.55 -11.17
C ALA A 35 7.12 30.01 -10.58
N HIS A 36 6.37 29.10 -9.93
CA HIS A 36 5.15 29.43 -9.19
C HIS A 36 5.42 29.97 -7.78
N SER A 37 6.65 30.11 -7.33
CA SER A 37 6.95 30.72 -6.02
C SER A 37 6.58 32.19 -6.00
N LEU A 38 6.42 32.75 -4.79
CA LEU A 38 6.10 34.17 -4.61
C LEU A 38 7.20 35.01 -5.26
N ASN A 39 6.82 35.84 -6.23
CA ASN A 39 7.71 36.73 -6.92
C ASN A 39 7.03 38.10 -7.09
N PRO A 40 7.60 39.20 -6.55
CA PRO A 40 7.03 40.54 -6.70
C PRO A 40 6.86 40.98 -8.16
N GLU A 41 7.75 40.53 -9.06
CA GLU A 41 7.70 40.85 -10.50
C GLU A 41 6.53 40.09 -11.21
N HIS A 42 6.11 38.96 -10.65
CA HIS A 42 5.04 38.14 -11.18
C HIS A 42 4.10 37.69 -10.04
N PRO A 43 3.29 38.60 -9.48
CA PRO A 43 2.44 38.30 -8.35
C PRO A 43 1.39 37.26 -8.70
N ALA A 44 1.21 36.27 -7.82
CA ALA A 44 0.20 35.24 -7.95
C ALA A 44 -0.63 35.13 -6.66
N THR A 45 -1.94 35.07 -6.79
CA THR A 45 -2.84 34.85 -5.65
C THR A 45 -3.00 33.36 -5.41
N ARG A 46 -2.81 32.94 -4.15
CA ARG A 46 -3.00 31.56 -3.68
C ARG A 46 -3.72 31.55 -2.36
N GLY A 47 -4.41 30.46 -2.07
CA GLY A 47 -5.05 30.25 -0.78
C GLY A 47 -6.31 31.07 -0.56
N THR A 48 -7.00 31.45 -1.63
CA THR A 48 -8.31 32.10 -1.54
C THR A 48 -9.37 31.11 -1.04
N THR A 49 -10.40 31.62 -0.34
CA THR A 49 -11.59 30.86 0.00
C THR A 49 -12.34 30.49 -1.28
N VAL A 50 -12.64 29.23 -1.43
CA VAL A 50 -13.42 28.70 -2.56
C VAL A 50 -14.88 28.60 -2.09
N ASN A 51 -15.78 29.33 -2.76
CA ASN A 51 -17.19 29.33 -2.44
C ASN A 51 -17.87 28.01 -2.85
N PRO A 52 -19.02 27.66 -2.25
CA PRO A 52 -19.71 26.40 -2.54
C PRO A 52 -20.06 26.18 -4.02
N ASP A 53 -20.32 27.24 -4.75
CA ASP A 53 -20.66 27.21 -6.18
C ASP A 53 -19.53 26.74 -7.10
N ILE A 54 -18.25 26.90 -6.68
CA ILE A 54 -17.07 26.50 -7.45
C ILE A 54 -16.24 25.41 -6.77
N PHE A 55 -16.47 25.14 -5.48
CA PHE A 55 -15.69 24.16 -4.72
C PHE A 55 -15.79 22.75 -5.31
N PHE A 56 -17.00 22.34 -5.68
CA PHE A 56 -17.24 21.03 -6.28
C PHE A 56 -16.39 20.83 -7.55
N GLN A 57 -16.45 21.78 -8.48
CA GLN A 57 -15.69 21.72 -9.73
C GLN A 57 -14.18 21.70 -9.50
N CYS A 58 -13.69 22.50 -8.54
CA CYS A 58 -12.27 22.49 -8.16
C CYS A 58 -11.83 21.14 -7.61
N ARG A 59 -12.69 20.46 -6.83
CA ARG A 59 -12.37 19.12 -6.29
C ARG A 59 -12.39 18.07 -7.38
N GLU A 60 -13.39 18.09 -8.27
CA GLU A 60 -13.47 17.14 -9.39
C GLU A 60 -12.34 17.32 -10.40
N ALA A 61 -11.87 18.54 -10.63
CA ALA A 61 -10.74 18.81 -11.53
C ALA A 61 -9.43 18.11 -11.08
N CYS A 62 -9.31 17.72 -9.82
CA CYS A 62 -8.16 16.98 -9.32
C CYS A 62 -8.15 15.50 -9.77
N ASN A 63 -9.30 14.93 -10.16
CA ASN A 63 -9.43 13.50 -10.45
C ASN A 63 -8.46 13.04 -11.55
N GLN A 64 -8.30 13.82 -12.62
CA GLN A 64 -7.36 13.50 -13.70
C GLN A 64 -5.91 13.38 -13.21
N LYS A 65 -5.49 14.25 -12.28
CA LYS A 65 -4.14 14.22 -11.70
C LYS A 65 -3.96 12.98 -10.83
N PHE A 66 -4.96 12.65 -10.02
CA PHE A 66 -4.92 11.43 -9.20
C PHE A 66 -4.92 10.16 -10.04
N ALA A 67 -5.67 10.13 -11.14
CA ALA A 67 -5.70 8.99 -12.06
C ALA A 67 -4.34 8.70 -12.74
N ALA A 68 -3.48 9.72 -12.91
CA ALA A 68 -2.17 9.56 -13.51
C ALA A 68 -1.07 9.12 -12.51
N ILE A 69 -1.33 9.19 -11.21
CA ILE A 69 -0.31 8.87 -10.18
C ILE A 69 0.12 7.40 -10.20
N PRO A 70 -0.76 6.40 -10.32
CA PRO A 70 -0.34 4.99 -10.30
C PRO A 70 0.73 4.68 -11.34
N GLU A 71 0.52 5.07 -12.58
CA GLU A 71 1.48 4.87 -13.67
C GLU A 71 2.81 5.59 -13.42
N ALA A 72 2.76 6.82 -12.92
CA ALA A 72 3.95 7.58 -12.60
C ALA A 72 4.75 6.90 -11.48
N VAL A 73 4.09 6.41 -10.44
CA VAL A 73 4.75 5.71 -9.32
C VAL A 73 5.34 4.39 -9.78
N GLU A 74 4.62 3.60 -10.59
CA GLU A 74 5.14 2.34 -11.15
C GLU A 74 6.37 2.58 -12.01
N HIS A 75 6.35 3.63 -12.84
CA HIS A 75 7.51 4.03 -13.63
C HIS A 75 8.74 4.30 -12.74
N TYR A 76 8.60 5.14 -11.71
CA TYR A 76 9.73 5.45 -10.83
C TYR A 76 10.15 4.28 -9.95
N MET A 77 9.25 3.40 -9.55
CA MET A 77 9.60 2.15 -8.88
C MET A 77 10.48 1.26 -9.77
N ALA A 78 10.15 1.16 -11.06
CA ALA A 78 10.97 0.43 -12.03
C ALA A 78 12.36 1.07 -12.23
N GLU A 79 12.44 2.41 -12.34
CA GLU A 79 13.72 3.13 -12.46
C GLU A 79 14.61 2.95 -11.23
N ILE A 80 14.03 3.09 -10.03
CA ILE A 80 14.75 2.82 -8.77
C ILE A 80 15.16 1.34 -8.68
N GLY A 81 14.32 0.44 -9.17
CA GLY A 81 14.61 -0.98 -9.24
C GLY A 81 15.87 -1.29 -10.05
N LYS A 82 16.08 -0.59 -11.18
CA LYS A 82 17.31 -0.71 -12.00
C LYS A 82 18.56 -0.29 -11.23
N LEU A 83 18.46 0.71 -10.36
CA LEU A 83 19.58 1.21 -9.56
C LEU A 83 19.88 0.33 -8.35
N THR A 84 18.87 -0.28 -7.75
CA THR A 84 18.99 -1.00 -6.48
C THR A 84 19.04 -2.52 -6.64
N GLY A 85 18.68 -3.04 -7.83
CA GLY A 85 18.49 -4.46 -8.07
C GLY A 85 17.25 -5.05 -7.37
N ARG A 86 16.32 -4.21 -6.92
CA ARG A 86 15.09 -4.62 -6.24
C ARG A 86 13.87 -4.30 -7.10
N THR A 87 12.94 -5.22 -7.18
CA THR A 87 11.67 -4.99 -7.86
C THR A 87 10.60 -4.60 -6.85
N HIS A 88 9.92 -3.51 -7.13
CA HIS A 88 8.77 -3.03 -6.35
C HIS A 88 7.65 -2.62 -7.30
N HIS A 89 6.42 -2.92 -6.89
CA HIS A 89 5.20 -2.53 -7.58
C HIS A 89 4.25 -1.82 -6.60
N LEU A 90 3.17 -1.26 -7.10
CA LEU A 90 2.16 -0.62 -6.25
C LEU A 90 1.57 -1.61 -5.23
N PHE A 91 1.49 -2.88 -5.63
CA PHE A 91 1.03 -4.01 -4.83
C PHE A 91 1.97 -5.18 -5.08
N ASP A 92 2.82 -5.51 -4.12
CA ASP A 92 3.75 -6.63 -4.23
C ASP A 92 3.13 -7.91 -3.70
N TYR A 93 2.98 -8.89 -4.57
CA TYR A 93 2.60 -10.24 -4.16
C TYR A 93 3.82 -11.06 -3.72
N TYR A 94 3.64 -11.82 -2.65
CA TYR A 94 4.63 -12.76 -2.13
C TYR A 94 3.97 -14.03 -1.63
N GLY A 95 4.46 -15.20 -2.04
CA GLY A 95 3.98 -16.50 -1.54
C GLY A 95 3.77 -17.55 -2.63
N ALA A 96 2.92 -18.54 -2.35
CA ALA A 96 2.64 -19.61 -3.27
C ALA A 96 1.95 -19.09 -4.55
N PRO A 97 2.37 -19.49 -5.77
CA PRO A 97 1.78 -18.99 -7.01
C PRO A 97 0.31 -19.40 -7.17
N ASP A 98 -0.10 -20.45 -6.47
CA ASP A 98 -1.46 -21.00 -6.44
C ASP A 98 -2.14 -20.73 -5.07
N ALA A 99 -1.81 -19.62 -4.41
CA ALA A 99 -2.37 -19.30 -3.11
C ALA A 99 -3.90 -19.20 -3.14
N GLU A 100 -4.55 -19.86 -2.19
CA GLU A 100 -5.99 -19.80 -2.00
C GLU A 100 -6.41 -18.81 -0.90
N ARG A 101 -5.47 -18.42 -0.05
CA ARG A 101 -5.65 -17.49 1.07
C ARG A 101 -4.55 -16.43 1.03
N VAL A 102 -4.94 -15.18 0.95
CA VAL A 102 -4.00 -14.06 0.87
C VAL A 102 -4.29 -13.04 1.96
N VAL A 103 -3.25 -12.63 2.67
CA VAL A 103 -3.30 -11.50 3.59
C VAL A 103 -2.88 -10.24 2.86
N ILE A 104 -3.57 -9.14 3.11
CA ILE A 104 -3.28 -7.82 2.55
C ILE A 104 -2.98 -6.88 3.70
N LEU A 105 -1.85 -6.21 3.64
CA LEU A 105 -1.46 -5.21 4.63
C LEU A 105 -0.45 -4.23 4.05
N MET A 106 -0.03 -3.24 4.83
CA MET A 106 0.96 -2.26 4.43
C MET A 106 1.97 -1.99 5.55
N GLY A 107 3.16 -1.54 5.15
CA GLY A 107 4.21 -1.11 6.07
C GLY A 107 5.03 -2.24 6.67
N SER A 108 5.63 -2.00 7.84
CA SER A 108 6.65 -2.88 8.44
C SER A 108 6.15 -4.29 8.82
N ALA A 109 4.86 -4.48 9.03
CA ALA A 109 4.31 -5.80 9.32
C ALA A 109 4.39 -6.77 8.13
N ALA A 110 4.63 -6.27 6.91
CA ALA A 110 4.85 -7.09 5.73
C ALA A 110 6.04 -8.03 5.89
N GLU A 111 7.11 -7.60 6.55
CA GLU A 111 8.28 -8.46 6.79
C GLU A 111 7.93 -9.64 7.72
N THR A 112 7.19 -9.38 8.80
CA THR A 112 6.68 -10.43 9.69
C THR A 112 5.73 -11.40 8.96
N ALA A 113 4.90 -10.85 8.06
CA ALA A 113 3.98 -11.66 7.26
C ALA A 113 4.73 -12.52 6.23
N ARG A 114 5.81 -12.03 5.63
CA ARG A 114 6.67 -12.81 4.72
C ARG A 114 7.26 -14.03 5.41
N GLU A 115 7.84 -13.86 6.60
CA GLU A 115 8.35 -15.00 7.37
C GLU A 115 7.27 -16.04 7.70
N THR A 116 6.05 -15.57 7.99
CA THR A 116 4.91 -16.46 8.21
C THR A 116 4.53 -17.21 6.94
N VAL A 117 4.51 -16.53 5.79
CA VAL A 117 4.23 -17.16 4.49
C VAL A 117 5.29 -18.21 4.16
N ASP A 118 6.58 -17.91 4.35
CA ASP A 118 7.67 -18.87 4.13
C ASP A 118 7.52 -20.11 5.01
N TYR A 119 7.20 -19.91 6.29
CA TYR A 119 6.97 -21.01 7.22
C TYR A 119 5.79 -21.90 6.81
N LEU A 120 4.68 -21.32 6.35
CA LEU A 120 3.48 -22.05 5.95
C LEU A 120 3.63 -22.71 4.58
N THR A 121 4.22 -22.03 3.61
CA THR A 121 4.47 -22.60 2.27
C THR A 121 5.45 -23.76 2.32
N ALA A 122 6.47 -23.70 3.18
CA ALA A 122 7.37 -24.82 3.42
C ALA A 122 6.64 -26.08 3.96
N ARG A 123 5.42 -25.92 4.48
CA ARG A 123 4.53 -27.00 4.94
C ARG A 123 3.45 -27.40 3.94
N GLY A 124 3.53 -26.86 2.73
CA GLY A 124 2.59 -27.15 1.65
C GLY A 124 1.29 -26.35 1.70
N GLU A 125 1.21 -25.30 2.56
CA GLU A 125 0.05 -24.43 2.61
C GLU A 125 0.04 -23.44 1.44
N LYS A 126 -1.14 -23.26 0.82
CA LYS A 126 -1.35 -22.36 -0.32
C LYS A 126 -1.73 -20.97 0.17
N VAL A 127 -0.72 -20.24 0.63
CA VAL A 127 -0.88 -18.92 1.23
C VAL A 127 0.00 -17.87 0.57
N GLY A 128 -0.45 -16.61 0.64
CA GLY A 128 0.28 -15.49 0.08
C GLY A 128 0.00 -14.18 0.83
N LEU A 129 0.78 -13.19 0.50
CA LEU A 129 0.75 -11.84 1.03
C LEU A 129 0.69 -10.84 -0.11
N ILE A 130 -0.11 -9.79 0.02
CA ILE A 130 0.00 -8.57 -0.80
C ILE A 130 0.43 -7.43 0.12
N ASN A 131 1.59 -6.86 -0.18
CA ASN A 131 2.08 -5.67 0.47
C ASN A 131 1.68 -4.44 -0.34
N VAL A 132 0.91 -3.52 0.26
CA VAL A 132 0.44 -2.29 -0.38
C VAL A 132 1.50 -1.21 -0.23
N HIS A 133 2.06 -0.74 -1.34
CA HIS A 133 3.02 0.36 -1.37
C HIS A 133 2.36 1.70 -1.73
N LEU A 134 1.42 1.70 -2.68
CA LEU A 134 0.62 2.89 -3.00
C LEU A 134 -0.83 2.69 -2.51
N TYR A 135 -1.14 3.32 -1.37
CA TYR A 135 -2.49 3.24 -0.80
C TYR A 135 -3.45 4.28 -1.40
N ARG A 136 -2.97 5.47 -1.71
CA ARG A 136 -3.76 6.56 -2.32
C ARG A 136 -2.99 7.24 -3.46
N PRO A 137 -3.59 7.35 -4.64
CA PRO A 137 -4.90 6.78 -5.02
C PRO A 137 -4.86 5.26 -5.08
N PHE A 138 -5.98 4.60 -4.70
CA PHE A 138 -6.07 3.14 -4.76
C PHE A 138 -6.36 2.70 -6.21
N SER A 139 -5.44 1.99 -6.82
CA SER A 139 -5.61 1.48 -8.18
C SER A 139 -6.21 0.07 -8.14
N ALA A 140 -7.49 -0.03 -8.45
CA ALA A 140 -8.20 -1.31 -8.50
C ALA A 140 -7.59 -2.27 -9.54
N GLU A 141 -7.13 -1.75 -10.66
CA GLU A 141 -6.53 -2.55 -11.73
C GLU A 141 -5.22 -3.22 -11.28
N HIS A 142 -4.27 -2.43 -10.76
CA HIS A 142 -3.00 -2.95 -10.26
C HIS A 142 -3.20 -3.89 -9.07
N PHE A 143 -4.16 -3.57 -8.19
CA PHE A 143 -4.49 -4.43 -7.06
C PHE A 143 -5.00 -5.80 -7.52
N LEU A 144 -5.99 -5.83 -8.42
CA LEU A 144 -6.55 -7.10 -8.93
C LEU A 144 -5.52 -7.92 -9.72
N ALA A 145 -4.61 -7.25 -10.44
CA ALA A 145 -3.51 -7.92 -11.14
C ALA A 145 -2.51 -8.61 -10.18
N ALA A 146 -2.36 -8.09 -8.96
CA ALA A 146 -1.50 -8.69 -7.95
C ALA A 146 -2.14 -9.88 -7.21
N VAL A 147 -3.47 -10.05 -7.28
CA VAL A 147 -4.16 -11.16 -6.61
C VAL A 147 -4.05 -12.44 -7.45
N PRO A 148 -3.53 -13.57 -6.91
CA PRO A 148 -3.53 -14.84 -7.64
C PRO A 148 -4.93 -15.28 -8.06
N ALA A 149 -5.05 -15.80 -9.29
CA ALA A 149 -6.33 -16.27 -9.81
C ALA A 149 -6.95 -17.43 -9.00
N SER A 150 -6.13 -18.16 -8.26
CA SER A 150 -6.53 -19.25 -7.36
C SER A 150 -7.09 -18.75 -6.01
N CYS A 151 -6.99 -17.45 -5.73
CA CYS A 151 -7.37 -16.89 -4.45
C CYS A 151 -8.88 -16.98 -4.21
N LYS A 152 -9.25 -17.52 -3.04
CA LYS A 152 -10.64 -17.71 -2.60
C LYS A 152 -11.01 -16.85 -1.40
N ARG A 153 -10.00 -16.42 -0.63
CA ARG A 153 -10.18 -15.69 0.63
C ARG A 153 -9.12 -14.63 0.80
N LEU A 154 -9.54 -13.44 1.19
CA LEU A 154 -8.68 -12.30 1.52
C LEU A 154 -8.86 -11.93 2.97
N ALA A 155 -7.76 -11.71 3.68
CA ALA A 155 -7.74 -11.11 5.00
C ALA A 155 -7.04 -9.75 4.90
N VAL A 156 -7.80 -8.67 5.09
CA VAL A 156 -7.28 -7.31 4.98
C VAL A 156 -6.99 -6.76 6.37
N LEU A 157 -5.75 -6.35 6.59
CA LEU A 157 -5.28 -5.89 7.89
C LEU A 157 -4.97 -4.40 7.86
N ASP A 158 -5.63 -3.68 8.73
CA ASP A 158 -5.42 -2.25 8.95
C ASP A 158 -4.73 -1.98 10.29
N ARG A 159 -3.77 -1.05 10.30
CA ARG A 159 -3.13 -0.58 11.54
C ARG A 159 -3.85 0.66 12.08
N THR A 160 -5.16 0.69 11.96
CA THR A 160 -6.03 1.73 12.47
C THR A 160 -7.31 1.15 13.01
N LYS A 161 -8.06 1.95 13.74
CA LYS A 161 -9.41 1.65 14.19
C LYS A 161 -10.26 2.89 14.01
N GLU A 162 -11.27 2.79 13.15
CA GLU A 162 -12.28 3.81 12.98
C GLU A 162 -13.46 3.51 13.93
N PRO A 163 -13.63 4.27 15.04
CA PRO A 163 -14.69 4.01 15.99
C PRO A 163 -16.08 4.11 15.35
N GLY A 164 -16.88 3.04 15.45
CA GLY A 164 -18.22 2.98 14.89
C GLY A 164 -18.30 2.63 13.41
N ALA A 165 -17.19 2.54 12.67
CA ALA A 165 -17.20 2.11 11.28
C ALA A 165 -17.44 0.61 11.15
N MET A 166 -18.05 0.20 10.03
CA MET A 166 -18.30 -1.20 9.69
C MET A 166 -16.98 -1.95 9.37
N GLY A 167 -15.97 -1.23 8.89
CA GLY A 167 -14.65 -1.76 8.58
C GLY A 167 -13.61 -0.65 8.55
N GLU A 168 -12.35 -1.03 8.49
CA GLU A 168 -11.23 -0.11 8.42
C GLU A 168 -10.97 0.34 6.97
N PRO A 169 -10.23 1.42 6.74
CA PRO A 169 -10.12 2.04 5.40
C PRO A 169 -9.64 1.10 4.30
N LEU A 170 -8.55 0.37 4.49
CA LEU A 170 -8.04 -0.55 3.46
C LEU A 170 -9.02 -1.69 3.19
N TYR A 171 -9.62 -2.24 4.25
CA TYR A 171 -10.66 -3.27 4.11
C TYR A 171 -11.85 -2.76 3.29
N GLN A 172 -12.30 -1.53 3.53
CA GLN A 172 -13.42 -0.93 2.79
C GLN A 172 -13.06 -0.75 1.31
N ASP A 173 -11.84 -0.27 1.00
CA ASP A 173 -11.39 -0.11 -0.38
C ASP A 173 -11.36 -1.45 -1.12
N VAL A 174 -10.81 -2.49 -0.50
CA VAL A 174 -10.76 -3.84 -1.09
C VAL A 174 -12.19 -4.37 -1.32
N CYS A 175 -13.08 -4.24 -0.34
CA CYS A 175 -14.49 -4.64 -0.50
C CYS A 175 -15.17 -3.89 -1.66
N THR A 176 -14.93 -2.58 -1.77
CA THR A 176 -15.49 -1.74 -2.83
C THR A 176 -15.02 -2.20 -4.19
N VAL A 177 -13.72 -2.49 -4.37
CA VAL A 177 -13.19 -2.99 -5.65
C VAL A 177 -13.88 -4.27 -6.09
N TYR A 178 -14.01 -5.24 -5.19
CA TYR A 178 -14.67 -6.52 -5.53
C TYR A 178 -16.16 -6.34 -5.82
N GLN A 179 -16.83 -5.48 -5.06
CA GLN A 179 -18.25 -5.16 -5.26
C GLN A 179 -18.49 -4.48 -6.60
N GLU A 180 -17.71 -3.45 -6.94
CA GLU A 180 -17.85 -2.71 -8.20
C GLU A 180 -17.54 -3.57 -9.43
N ARG A 181 -16.62 -4.51 -9.30
CA ARG A 181 -16.27 -5.44 -10.38
C ARG A 181 -17.20 -6.67 -10.47
N GLY A 182 -18.11 -6.84 -9.51
CA GLY A 182 -19.01 -7.99 -9.45
C GLY A 182 -18.28 -9.33 -9.26
N ILE A 183 -17.08 -9.32 -8.65
CA ILE A 183 -16.27 -10.52 -8.43
C ILE A 183 -16.62 -11.11 -7.07
N PRO A 184 -17.12 -12.34 -6.97
CA PRO A 184 -17.40 -12.96 -5.69
C PRO A 184 -16.10 -13.30 -4.96
N MET A 185 -15.92 -12.78 -3.74
CA MET A 185 -14.74 -13.01 -2.92
C MET A 185 -15.13 -13.02 -1.43
N THR A 186 -14.57 -13.96 -0.67
CA THR A 186 -14.68 -13.92 0.78
C THR A 186 -13.60 -12.97 1.34
N ILE A 187 -14.02 -11.84 1.89
CA ILE A 187 -13.11 -10.82 2.42
C ILE A 187 -13.39 -10.63 3.90
N VAL A 188 -12.34 -10.69 4.73
CA VAL A 188 -12.41 -10.45 6.16
C VAL A 188 -11.48 -9.31 6.55
N GLY A 189 -11.93 -8.43 7.44
CA GLY A 189 -11.15 -7.33 7.97
C GLY A 189 -10.55 -7.66 9.33
N GLY A 190 -9.31 -7.25 9.55
CA GLY A 190 -8.62 -7.39 10.83
C GLY A 190 -7.84 -6.13 11.19
N ARG A 191 -7.45 -6.02 12.47
CA ARG A 191 -6.63 -4.92 12.98
C ARG A 191 -5.37 -5.47 13.62
N TYR A 192 -4.28 -4.73 13.48
CA TYR A 192 -3.00 -5.09 14.08
C TYR A 192 -2.27 -3.85 14.58
N GLY A 193 -1.32 -4.05 15.48
CA GLY A 193 -0.29 -3.07 15.82
C GLY A 193 -0.77 -1.71 16.35
N LEU A 194 -2.00 -1.62 16.86
CA LEU A 194 -2.51 -0.39 17.46
C LEU A 194 -1.64 0.02 18.65
N SER A 195 -1.36 1.32 18.75
CA SER A 195 -0.47 1.87 19.80
C SER A 195 0.90 1.17 19.87
N SER A 196 1.46 0.81 18.71
CA SER A 196 2.75 0.10 18.59
C SER A 196 2.79 -1.28 19.25
N LYS A 197 1.64 -1.92 19.44
CA LYS A 197 1.58 -3.32 19.89
C LYS A 197 2.31 -4.19 18.86
N ASP A 198 3.15 -5.09 19.35
CA ASP A 198 3.88 -6.01 18.49
C ASP A 198 2.94 -6.92 17.70
N THR A 199 3.34 -7.17 16.45
CA THR A 199 2.67 -8.12 15.56
C THR A 199 3.60 -9.29 15.33
N THR A 200 3.23 -10.47 15.83
CA THR A 200 4.09 -11.65 15.79
C THR A 200 3.72 -12.58 14.62
N PRO A 201 4.66 -13.41 14.13
CA PRO A 201 4.35 -14.45 13.14
C PRO A 201 3.22 -15.37 13.55
N GLY A 202 3.13 -15.72 14.85
CA GLY A 202 2.04 -16.56 15.39
C GLY A 202 0.67 -15.91 15.23
N GLN A 203 0.54 -14.60 15.43
CA GLN A 203 -0.71 -13.88 15.20
C GLN A 203 -1.08 -13.86 13.72
N ILE A 204 -0.11 -13.65 12.83
CA ILE A 204 -0.34 -13.72 11.39
C ILE A 204 -0.72 -15.15 10.96
N CYS A 205 -0.09 -16.17 11.52
CA CYS A 205 -0.40 -17.57 11.25
C CYS A 205 -1.88 -17.89 11.56
N LEU A 206 -2.43 -17.38 12.66
CA LEU A 206 -3.84 -17.55 13.01
C LEU A 206 -4.79 -17.01 11.93
N LEU A 207 -4.44 -15.95 11.21
CA LEU A 207 -5.25 -15.40 10.12
C LEU A 207 -5.39 -16.38 8.95
N TYR A 208 -4.35 -17.13 8.66
CA TYR A 208 -4.36 -18.14 7.60
C TYR A 208 -5.09 -19.42 8.02
N THR A 209 -5.08 -19.76 9.31
CA THR A 209 -5.58 -21.04 9.81
C THR A 209 -6.97 -20.96 10.47
N SER A 210 -7.41 -19.76 10.86
CA SER A 210 -8.70 -19.57 11.52
C SER A 210 -9.88 -19.84 10.56
N PRO A 211 -10.83 -20.68 10.94
CA PRO A 211 -11.99 -21.01 10.11
C PRO A 211 -13.05 -19.89 10.08
N SER A 212 -12.97 -18.88 10.97
CA SER A 212 -14.03 -17.88 11.14
C SER A 212 -13.50 -16.46 11.33
N PRO A 213 -14.13 -15.46 10.67
CA PRO A 213 -13.87 -14.05 10.91
C PRO A 213 -14.11 -13.58 12.36
N ARG A 214 -14.91 -14.34 13.13
CA ARG A 214 -15.22 -14.00 14.53
C ARG A 214 -14.03 -14.24 15.45
N ASP A 215 -13.17 -15.19 15.12
CA ASP A 215 -12.01 -15.54 15.96
C ASP A 215 -10.89 -14.50 15.83
N MET A 216 -10.82 -13.80 14.71
CA MET A 216 -9.85 -12.73 14.45
C MET A 216 -10.13 -11.43 15.22
N ARG A 217 -11.33 -11.26 15.76
CA ARG A 217 -11.72 -10.07 16.53
C ARG A 217 -11.36 -10.15 18.01
N ARG A 218 -10.90 -11.31 18.48
CA ARG A 218 -10.64 -11.61 19.91
C ARG A 218 -9.16 -11.64 20.29
N SER A 219 -8.24 -11.53 19.31
CA SER A 219 -6.79 -11.56 19.56
C SER A 219 -6.18 -10.15 19.70
#